data_25fad4345d964e9e115d62a0751c8e4a
#
_entry.id   25fad4345d964e9e115d62a0751c8e4a
#
_cell.length_a   1.000
_cell.length_b   1.000
_cell.length_c   1.000
_cell.angle_alpha   90.00
_cell.angle_beta   90.00
_cell.angle_gamma   90.00
#
_symmetry.space_group_name_H-M   'P 1'
#
loop_
_entity.id
_entity.type
_entity.pdbx_description
1 polymer ?
#
loop_
_entity_poly.entity_id
_entity_poly.type
_entity_poly.pdbx_seq_one_letter_code
_entity_poly.pdbx_strand_id
1 'polypeptide(L)'
;NKNNRPQNNDKNNNRNNNKKNNNNNNNFNNKFAGNKKNKGKNAKPVVENKPQEIIRPKHIKVGETITVKELASKMTYPVTDVIKKLMLLGTMATINQELDFETASLIAEEFGIAVEELPPEVDLTEIPEFEDDPKNLALRPPVVTVMGHVDHGKTSLLDAIRKTSVTSNEAGGITQHIGAYQVMCNGQKIVFLDTPGHEAFTAMRARGAQVTDIAVLVVAADDGVMPQTLEAINHAKAAKVPIVVAINKMDKPGANPDHVKQQLAEHELIPEEWGGTTIMVPVSAKKKEGINDLLEMILLVAEVQELKANANREARGVVIEARLDKGRGPVASVLVQNGTLHIGDFIIAGTACGKVRAMINDRGEKVKKAGPSMPVEILGLADVPEAGDELAALDEKLAKTIAEKRIEKQRNELMRSKKVSLDDLFNQINEGDIKELNILIKADVQGSVEAVSSSLLGLNKNESEVRVSIVHSGVGAVTESDVMLASAANALIIAFNVRPDANARKLADTEKIDIHTYRV
;
A
#
# COMPACT_ATOMS: atom_id res chain seq x y z
N ASN A 1 -9.89 -66.36 -2.89
CA ASN A 1 -8.74 -67.02 -2.31
C ASN A 1 -8.09 -66.09 -1.28
N LYS A 2 -8.44 -66.36 -0.05
CA LYS A 2 -7.66 -66.81 1.12
C LYS A 2 -6.60 -65.78 1.59
N ASN A 3 -6.91 -65.12 2.72
CA ASN A 3 -6.39 -65.41 4.08
C ASN A 3 -4.94 -65.07 4.26
N ASN A 4 -4.55 -64.15 5.18
CA ASN A 4 -4.40 -64.40 6.60
C ASN A 4 -3.90 -63.17 7.37
N ARG A 5 -4.56 -62.89 8.47
CA ARG A 5 -3.96 -62.27 9.68
C ARG A 5 -3.23 -63.32 10.48
N PRO A 6 -2.32 -62.99 11.42
CA PRO A 6 -2.61 -62.79 12.84
C PRO A 6 -1.81 -61.64 13.47
N GLN A 7 -2.29 -60.91 14.40
CA GLN A 7 -2.51 -60.91 15.86
C GLN A 7 -1.30 -61.27 16.76
N ASN A 8 -1.18 -60.40 17.79
CA ASN A 8 -0.65 -60.57 19.16
C ASN A 8 0.86 -60.26 19.34
N ASN A 9 1.32 -59.70 20.45
CA ASN A 9 0.87 -59.57 21.83
C ASN A 9 1.81 -58.61 22.61
N ASP A 10 1.26 -57.84 23.52
CA ASP A 10 1.63 -57.54 24.90
C ASP A 10 3.08 -57.60 25.40
N LYS A 11 3.43 -56.56 26.14
CA LYS A 11 3.79 -56.56 27.60
C LYS A 11 4.71 -55.38 27.94
N ASN A 12 4.18 -54.38 28.68
CA ASN A 12 4.32 -54.21 30.12
C ASN A 12 5.73 -54.01 30.68
N ASN A 13 5.99 -52.84 31.26
CA ASN A 13 6.56 -52.60 32.60
C ASN A 13 7.04 -51.13 32.70
N ASN A 14 6.41 -50.26 33.45
CA ASN A 14 6.31 -50.07 34.89
C ASN A 14 7.61 -49.58 35.58
N ARG A 15 7.40 -48.52 36.34
CA ARG A 15 8.11 -47.95 37.52
C ARG A 15 8.83 -46.61 37.26
N ASN A 16 8.34 -45.59 37.82
CA ASN A 16 8.12 -45.11 39.19
C ASN A 16 8.97 -43.90 39.57
N ASN A 17 8.28 -42.95 40.16
CA ASN A 17 8.66 -42.03 41.24
C ASN A 17 9.54 -40.80 40.90
N ASN A 18 9.15 -39.58 41.20
CA ASN A 18 8.83 -39.05 42.54
C ASN A 18 8.39 -37.57 42.46
N LYS A 19 7.32 -37.32 43.12
CA LYS A 19 6.83 -36.12 43.82
C LYS A 19 7.86 -35.04 44.15
N LYS A 20 7.42 -33.76 43.93
CA LYS A 20 7.23 -32.83 45.07
C LYS A 20 6.38 -31.64 44.65
N ASN A 21 5.28 -31.57 45.34
CA ASN A 21 4.37 -30.44 45.59
C ASN A 21 5.10 -29.19 46.07
N ASN A 22 4.65 -28.00 45.67
CA ASN A 22 4.36 -26.96 46.67
C ASN A 22 3.29 -25.98 46.16
N ASN A 23 2.12 -26.12 46.72
CA ASN A 23 1.05 -25.16 46.81
C ASN A 23 1.47 -23.98 47.70
N ASN A 24 1.14 -22.76 47.35
CA ASN A 24 0.76 -21.77 48.35
C ASN A 24 -0.28 -20.78 47.80
N ASN A 25 -1.49 -21.08 48.18
CA ASN A 25 -2.64 -20.19 48.27
C ASN A 25 -2.38 -19.16 49.37
N ASN A 26 -2.65 -17.90 49.14
CA ASN A 26 -2.93 -16.95 50.21
C ASN A 26 -4.26 -16.25 50.03
N ASN A 27 -5.13 -16.62 50.95
CA ASN A 27 -6.46 -16.10 51.16
C ASN A 27 -6.43 -14.84 52.01
N PHE A 28 -7.23 -13.86 51.63
CA PHE A 28 -7.62 -12.69 52.43
C PHE A 28 -8.49 -13.12 53.60
N ASN A 29 -8.24 -12.59 54.80
CA ASN A 29 -9.34 -12.18 55.66
C ASN A 29 -8.95 -11.19 56.76
N ASN A 30 -9.74 -10.16 56.83
CA ASN A 30 -9.92 -9.11 57.84
C ASN A 30 -10.25 -9.66 59.22
N LYS A 31 -9.74 -9.07 60.34
CA LYS A 31 -10.54 -8.75 61.52
C LYS A 31 -9.84 -7.78 62.49
N PHE A 32 -10.63 -6.81 62.90
CA PHE A 32 -10.42 -5.80 63.94
C PHE A 32 -10.20 -6.40 65.35
N ALA A 33 -9.49 -5.68 66.18
CA ALA A 33 -9.72 -5.25 67.55
C ALA A 33 -8.44 -5.28 68.43
N GLY A 34 -7.95 -4.18 68.83
CA GLY A 34 -8.13 -3.58 70.16
C GLY A 34 -7.11 -3.95 71.21
N ASN A 35 -6.38 -2.97 71.66
CA ASN A 35 -6.08 -2.57 73.03
C ASN A 35 -4.63 -2.64 73.58
N LYS A 36 -4.20 -1.42 73.90
CA LYS A 36 -3.47 -0.93 75.12
C LYS A 36 -2.05 -1.42 75.51
N LYS A 37 -1.21 -0.38 75.55
CA LYS A 37 -0.18 -0.05 76.55
C LYS A 37 1.00 -0.99 76.75
N ASN A 38 2.24 -0.53 76.38
CA ASN A 38 3.19 -0.08 77.41
C ASN A 38 4.48 0.54 76.84
N LYS A 39 5.04 1.41 77.65
CA LYS A 39 6.22 2.19 77.50
C LYS A 39 7.50 1.38 77.21
N GLY A 40 8.35 1.92 76.35
CA GLY A 40 9.76 1.51 76.24
C GLY A 40 10.53 2.46 75.31
N LYS A 41 11.30 3.38 75.90
CA LYS A 41 12.25 4.27 75.25
C LYS A 41 13.32 3.44 74.53
N ASN A 42 13.53 3.65 73.24
CA ASN A 42 14.83 3.55 72.60
C ASN A 42 14.83 4.38 71.33
N ALA A 43 15.59 5.49 71.36
CA ALA A 43 15.85 6.33 70.26
C ALA A 43 16.67 5.56 69.21
N LYS A 44 16.15 5.42 68.00
CA LYS A 44 16.95 5.05 66.81
C LYS A 44 17.55 6.32 66.20
N PRO A 45 18.82 6.27 65.74
CA PRO A 45 19.48 7.45 65.20
C PRO A 45 18.77 7.91 63.92
N VAL A 46 18.54 9.20 63.81
CA VAL A 46 18.11 9.90 62.61
C VAL A 46 19.21 9.69 61.57
N VAL A 47 18.90 8.93 60.53
CA VAL A 47 19.73 8.85 59.33
C VAL A 47 19.52 10.18 58.59
N GLU A 48 20.49 11.08 58.72
CA GLU A 48 20.62 12.22 57.80
C GLU A 48 20.72 11.70 56.40
N ASN A 49 19.66 11.89 55.60
CA ASN A 49 19.74 11.77 54.16
C ASN A 49 20.72 12.83 53.63
N LYS A 50 21.93 12.42 53.36
CA LYS A 50 22.86 13.23 52.56
C LYS A 50 22.15 13.46 51.20
N PRO A 51 22.13 14.71 50.69
CA PRO A 51 21.62 14.96 49.35
C PRO A 51 22.44 14.12 48.38
N GLN A 52 21.77 13.25 47.59
CA GLN A 52 22.41 12.57 46.46
C GLN A 52 22.94 13.68 45.53
N GLU A 53 24.22 13.74 45.32
CA GLU A 53 24.80 14.56 44.26
C GLU A 53 24.23 14.11 42.94
N ILE A 54 23.37 14.94 42.37
CA ILE A 54 22.81 14.74 41.03
C ILE A 54 23.99 14.93 40.06
N ILE A 55 24.50 13.83 39.54
CA ILE A 55 25.55 13.85 38.49
C ILE A 55 24.89 14.46 37.24
N ARG A 56 25.22 15.70 36.95
CA ARG A 56 24.74 16.42 35.78
C ARG A 56 25.59 16.07 34.57
N PRO A 57 25.01 15.75 33.43
CA PRO A 57 25.76 15.47 32.20
C PRO A 57 26.45 16.75 31.72
N LYS A 58 27.71 16.63 31.30
CA LYS A 58 28.47 17.75 30.71
C LYS A 58 28.15 17.92 29.22
N HIS A 59 27.66 16.88 28.57
CA HIS A 59 27.30 16.85 27.15
C HIS A 59 25.95 16.17 27.00
N ILE A 60 25.08 16.73 26.17
CA ILE A 60 23.81 16.13 25.77
C ILE A 60 23.72 16.11 24.26
N LYS A 61 23.05 15.08 23.73
CA LYS A 61 22.78 14.98 22.30
C LYS A 61 21.33 15.37 22.03
N VAL A 62 21.14 16.32 21.12
CA VAL A 62 19.83 16.87 20.74
C VAL A 62 19.65 16.73 19.24
N GLY A 63 18.47 16.33 18.78
CA GLY A 63 18.10 16.32 17.36
C GLY A 63 17.72 17.72 16.87
N GLU A 64 17.25 17.81 15.63
CA GLU A 64 16.82 19.07 14.99
C GLU A 64 15.72 19.78 15.81
N THR A 65 14.81 19.02 16.44
CA THR A 65 13.81 19.53 17.38
C THR A 65 13.77 18.70 18.66
N ILE A 66 13.46 19.34 19.81
CA ILE A 66 13.32 18.68 21.11
C ILE A 66 12.23 19.36 21.93
N THR A 67 11.42 18.59 22.68
CA THR A 67 10.45 19.20 23.58
C THR A 67 11.10 19.74 24.84
N VAL A 68 10.54 20.84 25.42
CA VAL A 68 11.03 21.45 26.68
C VAL A 68 11.16 20.41 27.80
N LYS A 69 10.22 19.47 27.87
CA LYS A 69 10.21 18.37 28.85
C LYS A 69 11.38 17.40 28.66
N GLU A 70 11.66 17.00 27.43
CA GLU A 70 12.77 16.11 27.10
C GLU A 70 14.10 16.76 27.29
N LEU A 71 14.26 18.03 26.90
CA LEU A 71 15.45 18.82 27.14
C LEU A 71 15.76 18.91 28.64
N ALA A 72 14.77 19.27 29.47
CA ALA A 72 14.90 19.31 30.91
C ALA A 72 15.29 17.94 31.50
N SER A 73 14.69 16.84 30.99
CA SER A 73 15.03 15.48 31.43
C SER A 73 16.46 15.09 31.05
N LYS A 74 16.90 15.38 29.82
CA LYS A 74 18.29 15.12 29.37
C LYS A 74 19.32 15.94 30.16
N MET A 75 19.00 17.18 30.50
CA MET A 75 19.85 18.05 31.32
C MET A 75 19.79 17.71 32.81
N THR A 76 18.85 16.87 33.28
CA THR A 76 18.58 16.58 34.70
C THR A 76 18.23 17.83 35.54
N TYR A 77 17.50 18.77 34.93
CA TYR A 77 16.96 19.97 35.57
C TYR A 77 15.44 19.92 35.65
N PRO A 78 14.84 20.62 36.66
CA PRO A 78 13.40 20.77 36.70
C PRO A 78 12.87 21.52 35.45
N VAL A 79 11.78 21.06 34.86
CA VAL A 79 11.18 21.72 33.68
C VAL A 79 10.84 23.19 33.95
N THR A 80 10.46 23.51 35.18
CA THR A 80 10.15 24.87 35.62
C THR A 80 11.31 25.84 35.51
N ASP A 81 12.54 25.37 35.72
CA ASP A 81 13.74 26.22 35.65
C ASP A 81 14.14 26.45 34.19
N VAL A 82 13.95 25.45 33.32
CA VAL A 82 14.14 25.59 31.87
C VAL A 82 13.12 26.58 31.29
N ILE A 83 11.86 26.52 31.69
CA ILE A 83 10.81 27.45 31.24
C ILE A 83 11.11 28.88 31.72
N LYS A 84 11.58 29.08 32.99
CA LYS A 84 11.97 30.40 33.45
C LYS A 84 13.10 30.99 32.63
N LYS A 85 14.09 30.20 32.24
CA LYS A 85 15.20 30.64 31.41
C LYS A 85 14.73 31.01 30.00
N LEU A 86 13.81 30.19 29.39
CA LEU A 86 13.16 30.51 28.11
C LEU A 86 12.43 31.86 28.17
N MET A 87 11.69 32.10 29.25
CA MET A 87 11.01 33.39 29.45
C MET A 87 11.98 34.57 29.55
N LEU A 88 13.16 34.38 30.20
CA LEU A 88 14.19 35.42 30.28
C LEU A 88 14.84 35.72 28.91
N LEU A 89 14.90 34.73 28.03
CA LEU A 89 15.35 34.87 26.63
C LEU A 89 14.24 35.41 25.70
N GLY A 90 13.05 35.70 26.22
CA GLY A 90 11.94 36.30 25.47
C GLY A 90 11.02 35.31 24.76
N THR A 91 11.23 34.00 24.97
CA THR A 91 10.42 32.94 24.34
C THR A 91 9.47 32.37 25.38
N MET A 92 8.15 32.56 25.17
CA MET A 92 7.13 31.89 25.98
C MET A 92 6.95 30.44 25.49
N ALA A 93 7.39 29.48 26.30
CA ALA A 93 7.25 28.08 25.94
C ALA A 93 6.44 27.29 26.98
N THR A 94 5.62 26.37 26.50
CA THR A 94 4.89 25.38 27.30
C THR A 94 5.71 24.10 27.47
N ILE A 95 5.30 23.25 28.41
CA ILE A 95 6.02 21.99 28.74
C ILE A 95 6.20 21.06 27.54
N ASN A 96 5.23 21.04 26.63
CA ASN A 96 5.21 20.15 25.47
C ASN A 96 5.58 20.86 24.16
N GLN A 97 6.06 22.10 24.25
CA GLN A 97 6.47 22.86 23.06
C GLN A 97 7.80 22.34 22.54
N GLU A 98 7.88 22.20 21.23
CA GLU A 98 9.11 21.85 20.50
C GLU A 98 9.99 23.09 20.39
N LEU A 99 11.27 22.91 20.65
CA LEU A 99 12.34 23.87 20.51
C LEU A 99 13.24 23.42 19.37
N ASP A 100 13.68 24.36 18.55
CA ASP A 100 14.71 24.15 17.54
C ASP A 100 16.10 23.98 18.20
N PHE A 101 17.01 23.35 17.49
CA PHE A 101 18.35 23.05 17.97
C PHE A 101 19.11 24.31 18.48
N GLU A 102 18.97 25.45 17.78
CA GLU A 102 19.61 26.70 18.17
C GLU A 102 19.13 27.20 19.55
N THR A 103 17.80 27.20 19.75
CA THR A 103 17.22 27.61 21.05
C THR A 103 17.56 26.62 22.16
N ALA A 104 17.55 25.31 21.85
CA ALA A 104 17.93 24.29 22.83
C ALA A 104 19.41 24.37 23.21
N SER A 105 20.29 24.69 22.26
CA SER A 105 21.73 24.89 22.49
C SER A 105 21.99 26.10 23.36
N LEU A 106 21.37 27.24 23.06
CA LEU A 106 21.49 28.46 23.87
C LEU A 106 21.06 28.23 25.32
N ILE A 107 19.98 27.50 25.53
CA ILE A 107 19.49 27.19 26.88
C ILE A 107 20.48 26.27 27.61
N ALA A 108 20.95 25.21 26.94
CA ALA A 108 21.87 24.26 27.55
C ALA A 108 23.22 24.89 27.90
N GLU A 109 23.72 25.81 27.06
CA GLU A 109 24.94 26.61 27.36
C GLU A 109 24.77 27.47 28.61
N GLU A 110 23.60 28.07 28.82
CA GLU A 110 23.31 28.83 30.04
C GLU A 110 23.31 27.97 31.33
N PHE A 111 23.03 26.66 31.18
CA PHE A 111 23.20 25.68 32.27
C PHE A 111 24.59 25.04 32.33
N GLY A 112 25.50 25.44 31.43
CA GLY A 112 26.89 24.94 31.38
C GLY A 112 27.03 23.55 30.79
N ILE A 113 26.08 23.13 29.90
CA ILE A 113 26.03 21.83 29.24
C ILE A 113 26.28 22.03 27.74
N ALA A 114 27.28 21.34 27.19
CA ALA A 114 27.53 21.37 25.75
C ALA A 114 26.50 20.48 25.02
N VAL A 115 25.99 20.98 23.91
CA VAL A 115 25.03 20.26 23.06
C VAL A 115 25.76 19.78 21.81
N GLU A 116 25.67 18.50 21.53
CA GLU A 116 26.07 17.91 20.26
C GLU A 116 24.81 17.68 19.41
N GLU A 117 24.85 18.11 18.17
CA GLU A 117 23.80 17.82 17.21
C GLU A 117 23.80 16.31 16.88
N LEU A 118 22.68 15.65 17.14
CA LEU A 118 22.49 14.31 16.60
C LEU A 118 22.31 14.47 15.10
N PRO A 119 23.02 13.69 14.27
CA PRO A 119 22.67 13.63 12.86
C PRO A 119 21.17 13.34 12.74
N PRO A 120 20.48 13.95 11.76
CA PRO A 120 19.04 13.77 11.59
C PRO A 120 18.73 12.27 11.68
N GLU A 121 17.76 11.91 12.52
CA GLU A 121 17.34 10.52 12.62
C GLU A 121 16.97 10.10 11.20
N VAL A 122 17.79 9.22 10.62
CA VAL A 122 17.46 8.58 9.34
C VAL A 122 16.07 8.00 9.56
N ASP A 123 15.08 8.52 8.84
CA ASP A 123 13.72 8.04 8.99
C ASP A 123 13.73 6.55 8.57
N LEU A 124 13.84 5.68 9.59
CA LEU A 124 13.93 4.23 9.39
C LEU A 124 12.64 3.65 8.77
N THR A 125 11.70 4.50 8.37
CA THR A 125 10.53 4.12 7.57
C THR A 125 10.78 4.27 6.07
N GLU A 126 11.80 5.04 5.68
CA GLU A 126 12.17 5.26 4.28
C GLU A 126 13.19 4.22 3.80
N ILE A 127 13.08 3.89 2.54
CA ILE A 127 14.04 3.00 1.86
C ILE A 127 15.25 3.84 1.48
N PRO A 128 16.48 3.48 1.90
CA PRO A 128 17.67 4.27 1.58
C PRO A 128 17.81 4.48 0.07
N GLU A 129 17.90 5.73 -0.37
CA GLU A 129 18.21 6.05 -1.76
C GLU A 129 19.72 6.06 -1.98
N PHE A 130 20.16 5.39 -3.04
CA PHE A 130 21.53 5.41 -3.49
C PHE A 130 21.56 5.99 -4.90
N GLU A 131 22.37 6.99 -5.11
CA GLU A 131 22.62 7.54 -6.46
C GLU A 131 23.35 6.50 -7.32
N ASP A 132 22.87 6.32 -8.55
CA ASP A 132 23.48 5.40 -9.50
C ASP A 132 24.65 6.04 -10.24
N ASP A 133 25.78 5.33 -10.32
CA ASP A 133 26.91 5.75 -11.16
C ASP A 133 26.47 5.82 -12.64
N PRO A 134 26.66 6.96 -13.33
CA PRO A 134 26.26 7.13 -14.73
C PRO A 134 26.86 6.08 -15.69
N LYS A 135 27.97 5.47 -15.30
CA LYS A 135 28.68 4.44 -16.09
C LYS A 135 27.94 3.10 -16.12
N ASN A 136 27.09 2.83 -15.14
CA ASN A 136 26.36 1.57 -14.99
C ASN A 136 24.94 1.63 -15.57
N LEU A 137 24.54 2.79 -16.12
CA LEU A 137 23.23 2.98 -16.71
C LEU A 137 23.17 2.38 -18.10
N ALA A 138 22.22 1.48 -18.34
CA ALA A 138 21.89 0.89 -19.63
C ALA A 138 20.48 1.26 -20.06
N LEU A 139 20.22 1.29 -21.36
CA LEU A 139 18.88 1.50 -21.89
C LEU A 139 17.94 0.38 -21.41
N ARG A 140 16.76 0.76 -20.91
CA ARG A 140 15.72 -0.17 -20.51
C ARG A 140 14.50 -0.12 -21.43
N PRO A 141 13.75 -1.21 -21.54
CA PRO A 141 12.48 -1.21 -22.28
C PRO A 141 11.52 -0.15 -21.73
N PRO A 142 10.79 0.57 -22.61
CA PRO A 142 9.74 1.50 -22.17
C PRO A 142 8.58 0.75 -21.55
N VAL A 143 7.99 1.36 -20.52
CA VAL A 143 6.76 0.92 -19.88
C VAL A 143 5.63 1.84 -20.32
N VAL A 144 4.59 1.26 -20.88
CA VAL A 144 3.51 1.97 -21.56
C VAL A 144 2.18 1.63 -20.92
N THR A 145 1.43 2.63 -20.46
CA THR A 145 0.05 2.41 -20.03
C THR A 145 -0.94 2.67 -21.18
N VAL A 146 -2.03 1.89 -21.23
CA VAL A 146 -3.10 2.09 -22.21
C VAL A 146 -4.34 2.58 -21.50
N MET A 147 -4.80 3.77 -21.88
CA MET A 147 -5.92 4.48 -21.27
C MET A 147 -6.96 4.90 -22.30
N GLY A 148 -8.13 5.33 -21.83
CA GLY A 148 -9.22 5.83 -22.65
C GLY A 148 -10.57 5.33 -22.19
N HIS A 149 -11.63 5.75 -22.86
CA HIS A 149 -12.99 5.43 -22.50
C HIS A 149 -13.34 3.92 -22.64
N VAL A 150 -14.37 3.48 -21.93
CA VAL A 150 -14.97 2.14 -22.12
C VAL A 150 -15.40 2.01 -23.58
N ASP A 151 -15.34 0.82 -24.17
CA ASP A 151 -15.73 0.50 -25.55
C ASP A 151 -14.93 1.21 -26.68
N HIS A 152 -13.91 2.01 -26.36
CA HIS A 152 -12.99 2.55 -27.37
C HIS A 152 -12.03 1.49 -27.93
N GLY A 153 -12.08 0.27 -27.39
CA GLY A 153 -11.34 -0.89 -27.90
C GLY A 153 -9.92 -1.02 -27.37
N LYS A 154 -9.62 -0.53 -26.14
CA LYS A 154 -8.32 -0.70 -25.46
C LYS A 154 -7.90 -2.16 -25.41
N THR A 155 -8.70 -3.02 -24.78
CA THR A 155 -8.41 -4.46 -24.63
C THR A 155 -8.33 -5.17 -25.99
N SER A 156 -9.17 -4.78 -26.96
CA SER A 156 -9.09 -5.32 -28.33
C SER A 156 -7.79 -4.91 -29.03
N LEU A 157 -7.31 -3.69 -28.82
CA LEU A 157 -6.01 -3.21 -29.35
C LEU A 157 -4.87 -4.02 -28.72
N LEU A 158 -4.90 -4.21 -27.43
CA LEU A 158 -3.91 -4.98 -26.68
C LEU A 158 -3.92 -6.47 -27.07
N ASP A 159 -5.09 -7.07 -27.27
CA ASP A 159 -5.23 -8.43 -27.77
C ASP A 159 -4.62 -8.58 -29.18
N ALA A 160 -4.82 -7.56 -30.04
CA ALA A 160 -4.23 -7.54 -31.38
C ALA A 160 -2.70 -7.43 -31.34
N ILE A 161 -2.16 -6.64 -30.41
CA ILE A 161 -0.71 -6.49 -30.17
C ILE A 161 -0.12 -7.81 -29.60
N ARG A 162 -0.76 -8.43 -28.62
CA ARG A 162 -0.33 -9.70 -27.99
C ARG A 162 -0.54 -10.92 -28.87
N LYS A 163 -1.38 -10.83 -29.87
CA LYS A 163 -1.90 -11.97 -30.66
C LYS A 163 -2.64 -13.00 -29.78
N THR A 164 -3.38 -12.52 -28.80
CA THR A 164 -4.18 -13.30 -27.84
C THR A 164 -5.66 -12.89 -27.92
N SER A 165 -6.51 -13.49 -27.12
CA SER A 165 -7.94 -13.17 -27.00
C SER A 165 -8.36 -13.16 -25.53
N VAL A 166 -7.84 -12.20 -24.77
CA VAL A 166 -8.13 -12.04 -23.33
C VAL A 166 -9.56 -11.54 -23.14
N THR A 167 -10.02 -10.65 -23.99
CA THR A 167 -11.40 -10.11 -23.99
C THR A 167 -12.49 -11.19 -23.89
N SER A 168 -12.27 -12.36 -24.47
CA SER A 168 -13.24 -13.46 -24.44
C SER A 168 -13.30 -14.19 -23.10
N ASN A 169 -12.31 -14.04 -22.23
CA ASN A 169 -12.18 -14.76 -20.97
C ASN A 169 -12.53 -13.91 -19.74
N GLU A 170 -12.58 -12.58 -19.88
CA GLU A 170 -12.92 -11.65 -18.80
C GLU A 170 -14.44 -11.57 -18.57
N ALA A 171 -14.85 -11.43 -17.30
CA ALA A 171 -16.25 -11.28 -16.94
C ALA A 171 -16.80 -9.97 -17.51
N GLY A 172 -17.86 -10.07 -18.32
CA GLY A 172 -18.45 -8.91 -18.98
C GLY A 172 -17.68 -8.40 -20.20
N GLY A 173 -16.54 -9.01 -20.57
CA GLY A 173 -15.69 -8.57 -21.69
C GLY A 173 -14.96 -7.24 -21.44
N ILE A 174 -14.83 -6.83 -20.18
CA ILE A 174 -14.16 -5.60 -19.75
C ILE A 174 -12.98 -5.92 -18.85
N THR A 175 -11.88 -5.19 -19.02
CA THR A 175 -10.71 -5.31 -18.16
C THR A 175 -11.03 -4.77 -16.77
N GLN A 176 -10.82 -5.59 -15.74
CA GLN A 176 -11.07 -5.26 -14.33
C GLN A 176 -9.79 -5.25 -13.48
N HIS A 177 -8.70 -5.83 -13.98
CA HIS A 177 -7.39 -5.92 -13.32
C HIS A 177 -6.33 -5.17 -14.12
N ILE A 178 -5.25 -4.75 -13.46
CA ILE A 178 -4.11 -4.19 -14.18
C ILE A 178 -3.27 -5.35 -14.72
N GLY A 179 -3.35 -5.59 -16.02
CA GLY A 179 -2.50 -6.57 -16.72
C GLY A 179 -1.16 -5.98 -17.12
N ALA A 180 -0.06 -6.69 -16.86
CA ALA A 180 1.28 -6.29 -17.30
C ALA A 180 1.88 -7.37 -18.18
N TYR A 181 2.42 -6.99 -19.35
CA TYR A 181 2.99 -7.96 -20.29
C TYR A 181 4.02 -7.35 -21.23
N GLN A 182 4.85 -8.19 -21.82
CA GLN A 182 5.93 -7.79 -22.72
C GLN A 182 5.64 -8.15 -24.18
N VAL A 183 5.92 -7.21 -25.08
CA VAL A 183 5.82 -7.40 -26.53
C VAL A 183 7.17 -7.10 -27.17
N MET A 184 7.50 -7.83 -28.24
CA MET A 184 8.68 -7.57 -29.06
C MET A 184 8.27 -6.82 -30.33
N CYS A 185 8.90 -5.67 -30.59
CA CYS A 185 8.76 -4.90 -31.82
C CYS A 185 10.15 -4.55 -32.34
N ASN A 186 10.45 -4.88 -33.59
CA ASN A 186 11.74 -4.57 -34.24
C ASN A 186 12.98 -4.99 -33.42
N GLY A 187 12.91 -6.08 -32.65
CA GLY A 187 14.00 -6.56 -31.80
C GLY A 187 14.10 -5.86 -30.44
N GLN A 188 13.30 -4.84 -30.17
CA GLN A 188 13.21 -4.15 -28.89
C GLN A 188 11.98 -4.62 -28.11
N LYS A 189 12.06 -4.56 -26.77
CA LYS A 189 10.95 -4.91 -25.89
C LYS A 189 10.15 -3.67 -25.51
N ILE A 190 8.84 -3.81 -25.47
CA ILE A 190 7.91 -2.81 -24.92
C ILE A 190 7.08 -3.51 -23.85
N VAL A 191 6.90 -2.88 -22.71
CA VAL A 191 6.05 -3.38 -21.61
C VAL A 191 4.75 -2.60 -21.61
N PHE A 192 3.63 -3.29 -21.68
CA PHE A 192 2.32 -2.68 -21.62
C PHE A 192 1.67 -2.94 -20.26
N LEU A 193 1.04 -1.90 -19.72
CA LEU A 193 0.13 -1.97 -18.59
C LEU A 193 -1.28 -1.68 -19.09
N ASP A 194 -2.17 -2.69 -19.01
CA ASP A 194 -3.58 -2.53 -19.32
C ASP A 194 -4.33 -2.00 -18.11
N THR A 195 -5.01 -0.87 -18.25
CA THR A 195 -5.78 -0.26 -17.15
C THR A 195 -7.27 -0.32 -17.44
N PRO A 196 -8.11 -0.62 -16.40
CA PRO A 196 -9.55 -0.61 -16.54
C PRO A 196 -10.10 0.75 -17.00
N GLY A 197 -11.04 0.74 -17.96
CA GLY A 197 -11.64 1.97 -18.50
C GLY A 197 -12.80 2.52 -17.66
N HIS A 198 -13.40 1.72 -16.80
CA HIS A 198 -14.60 2.07 -16.05
C HIS A 198 -14.33 3.13 -14.97
N GLU A 199 -15.27 4.03 -14.72
CA GLU A 199 -15.14 5.17 -13.80
C GLU A 199 -14.73 4.73 -12.39
N ALA A 200 -15.27 3.63 -11.89
CA ALA A 200 -14.94 3.09 -10.57
C ALA A 200 -13.42 2.86 -10.32
N PHE A 201 -12.63 2.69 -11.39
CA PHE A 201 -11.21 2.35 -11.31
C PHE A 201 -10.25 3.54 -11.53
N THR A 202 -10.68 4.76 -11.14
CA THR A 202 -9.86 5.99 -11.24
C THR A 202 -8.49 5.85 -10.56
N ALA A 203 -8.42 5.26 -9.36
CA ALA A 203 -7.18 5.03 -8.65
C ALA A 203 -6.21 4.12 -9.43
N MET A 204 -6.71 3.09 -10.11
CA MET A 204 -5.90 2.20 -10.95
C MET A 204 -5.33 2.95 -12.17
N ARG A 205 -6.09 3.85 -12.80
CA ARG A 205 -5.62 4.69 -13.92
C ARG A 205 -4.54 5.67 -13.47
N ALA A 206 -4.73 6.34 -12.33
CA ALA A 206 -3.74 7.23 -11.75
C ALA A 206 -2.42 6.49 -11.47
N ARG A 207 -2.50 5.31 -10.84
CA ARG A 207 -1.34 4.44 -10.57
C ARG A 207 -0.67 3.99 -11.87
N GLY A 208 -1.46 3.57 -12.87
CA GLY A 208 -0.95 3.20 -14.18
C GLY A 208 -0.12 4.33 -14.81
N ALA A 209 -0.60 5.58 -14.74
CA ALA A 209 0.14 6.74 -15.25
C ALA A 209 1.44 7.00 -14.49
N GLN A 210 1.42 6.92 -13.15
CA GLN A 210 2.59 7.23 -12.31
C GLN A 210 3.75 6.24 -12.47
N VAL A 211 3.44 4.99 -12.82
CA VAL A 211 4.42 3.90 -12.90
C VAL A 211 5.03 3.75 -14.30
N THR A 212 4.45 4.44 -15.31
CA THR A 212 4.80 4.28 -16.73
C THR A 212 5.57 5.47 -17.30
N ASP A 213 6.27 5.21 -18.41
CA ASP A 213 7.08 6.20 -19.12
C ASP A 213 6.28 6.89 -20.23
N ILE A 214 5.32 6.20 -20.83
CA ILE A 214 4.50 6.68 -21.95
C ILE A 214 3.04 6.28 -21.72
N ALA A 215 2.10 7.16 -22.01
CA ALA A 215 0.67 6.87 -21.98
C ALA A 215 0.12 6.79 -23.42
N VAL A 216 -0.51 5.67 -23.77
CA VAL A 216 -1.25 5.52 -25.03
C VAL A 216 -2.72 5.78 -24.75
N LEU A 217 -3.22 6.87 -25.31
CA LEU A 217 -4.63 7.26 -25.22
C LEU A 217 -5.40 6.69 -26.41
N VAL A 218 -6.32 5.76 -26.15
CA VAL A 218 -7.15 5.14 -27.19
C VAL A 218 -8.47 5.89 -27.29
N VAL A 219 -8.72 6.47 -28.48
CA VAL A 219 -9.94 7.20 -28.80
C VAL A 219 -10.61 6.55 -30.01
N ALA A 220 -11.89 6.28 -29.93
CA ALA A 220 -12.64 5.72 -31.05
C ALA A 220 -12.99 6.81 -32.08
N ALA A 221 -12.72 6.57 -33.36
CA ALA A 221 -12.94 7.53 -34.45
C ALA A 221 -14.43 7.83 -34.70
N ASP A 222 -15.34 6.97 -34.24
CA ASP A 222 -16.78 7.12 -34.35
C ASP A 222 -17.45 7.84 -33.17
N ASP A 223 -16.83 7.77 -31.98
CA ASP A 223 -17.42 8.30 -30.72
C ASP A 223 -16.77 9.63 -30.27
N GLY A 224 -15.49 9.86 -30.62
CA GLY A 224 -14.75 11.06 -30.24
C GLY A 224 -14.27 11.08 -28.78
N VAL A 225 -14.05 12.27 -28.23
CA VAL A 225 -13.56 12.47 -26.85
C VAL A 225 -14.69 12.34 -25.86
N MET A 226 -14.60 11.38 -24.94
CA MET A 226 -15.57 11.08 -23.90
C MET A 226 -15.06 11.48 -22.49
N PRO A 227 -15.94 11.58 -21.46
CA PRO A 227 -15.51 12.03 -20.13
C PRO A 227 -14.33 11.26 -19.54
N GLN A 228 -14.29 9.94 -19.67
CA GLN A 228 -13.17 9.10 -19.20
C GLN A 228 -11.90 9.31 -20.02
N THR A 229 -12.02 9.78 -21.27
CA THR A 229 -10.86 10.19 -22.09
C THR A 229 -10.22 11.43 -21.50
N LEU A 230 -11.03 12.41 -21.07
CA LEU A 230 -10.56 13.63 -20.39
C LEU A 230 -9.88 13.31 -19.06
N GLU A 231 -10.47 12.41 -18.28
CA GLU A 231 -9.87 11.91 -17.06
C GLU A 231 -8.50 11.27 -17.32
N ALA A 232 -8.37 10.44 -18.34
CA ALA A 232 -7.12 9.82 -18.74
C ALA A 232 -6.04 10.85 -19.14
N ILE A 233 -6.43 11.89 -19.88
CA ILE A 233 -5.54 13.02 -20.23
C ILE A 233 -5.05 13.73 -18.97
N ASN A 234 -5.94 14.00 -18.02
CA ASN A 234 -5.58 14.66 -16.77
C ASN A 234 -4.63 13.81 -15.92
N HIS A 235 -4.83 12.50 -15.84
CA HIS A 235 -3.92 11.59 -15.14
C HIS A 235 -2.53 11.56 -15.78
N ALA A 236 -2.44 11.47 -17.11
CA ALA A 236 -1.18 11.48 -17.82
C ALA A 236 -0.44 12.82 -17.67
N LYS A 237 -1.16 13.96 -17.75
CA LYS A 237 -0.60 15.29 -17.50
C LYS A 237 -0.12 15.47 -16.06
N ALA A 238 -0.89 15.00 -15.06
CA ALA A 238 -0.49 15.04 -13.66
C ALA A 238 0.76 14.21 -13.38
N ALA A 239 0.90 13.06 -14.04
CA ALA A 239 2.09 12.21 -13.97
C ALA A 239 3.25 12.73 -14.84
N LYS A 240 3.05 13.79 -15.64
CA LYS A 240 4.04 14.36 -16.59
C LYS A 240 4.55 13.35 -17.61
N VAL A 241 3.70 12.42 -18.02
CA VAL A 241 4.04 11.36 -18.98
C VAL A 241 3.61 11.81 -20.38
N PRO A 242 4.46 11.65 -21.42
CA PRO A 242 4.08 11.95 -22.79
C PRO A 242 2.94 11.07 -23.26
N ILE A 243 2.04 11.66 -24.04
CA ILE A 243 0.84 11.01 -24.55
C ILE A 243 0.99 10.73 -26.03
N VAL A 244 0.79 9.47 -26.42
CA VAL A 244 0.64 9.02 -27.80
C VAL A 244 -0.84 8.66 -28.00
N VAL A 245 -1.48 9.19 -29.02
CA VAL A 245 -2.90 8.95 -29.29
C VAL A 245 -3.05 7.86 -30.35
N ALA A 246 -3.84 6.83 -30.02
CA ALA A 246 -4.29 5.81 -30.96
C ALA A 246 -5.75 6.06 -31.33
N ILE A 247 -6.03 6.53 -32.56
CA ILE A 247 -7.38 6.74 -33.06
C ILE A 247 -7.89 5.41 -33.62
N ASN A 248 -8.68 4.70 -32.81
CA ASN A 248 -9.13 3.34 -33.09
C ASN A 248 -10.48 3.29 -33.84
N LYS A 249 -10.84 2.12 -34.30
CA LYS A 249 -12.07 1.83 -35.06
C LYS A 249 -12.15 2.50 -36.44
N MET A 250 -11.00 2.69 -37.10
CA MET A 250 -10.93 3.24 -38.45
C MET A 250 -11.68 2.40 -39.50
N ASP A 251 -12.05 1.16 -39.15
CA ASP A 251 -12.83 0.26 -40.01
C ASP A 251 -14.35 0.55 -40.05
N LYS A 252 -14.84 1.40 -39.15
CA LYS A 252 -16.27 1.74 -39.09
C LYS A 252 -16.68 2.77 -40.15
N PRO A 253 -17.90 2.63 -40.75
CA PRO A 253 -18.43 3.58 -41.72
C PRO A 253 -18.85 4.86 -41.03
N GLY A 254 -18.20 5.71 -40.60
CA GLY A 254 -18.49 6.92 -39.81
C GLY A 254 -17.27 7.39 -39.04
N ALA A 255 -16.15 6.70 -39.20
CA ALA A 255 -14.89 7.09 -38.59
C ALA A 255 -14.45 8.45 -39.13
N ASN A 256 -14.27 9.42 -38.21
CA ASN A 256 -13.84 10.77 -38.55
C ASN A 256 -12.61 11.14 -37.69
N PRO A 257 -11.39 10.82 -38.13
CA PRO A 257 -10.19 11.10 -37.37
C PRO A 257 -9.93 12.61 -37.19
N ASP A 258 -10.32 13.45 -38.16
CA ASP A 258 -10.10 14.90 -38.10
C ASP A 258 -10.96 15.57 -37.02
N HIS A 259 -12.18 15.06 -36.82
CA HIS A 259 -13.02 15.50 -35.72
C HIS A 259 -12.42 15.15 -34.35
N VAL A 260 -11.86 13.95 -34.21
CA VAL A 260 -11.16 13.53 -32.98
C VAL A 260 -9.93 14.40 -32.73
N LYS A 261 -9.14 14.71 -33.78
CA LYS A 261 -7.97 15.60 -33.69
C LYS A 261 -8.37 17.01 -33.23
N GLN A 262 -9.50 17.55 -33.74
CA GLN A 262 -10.03 18.84 -33.32
C GLN A 262 -10.42 18.86 -31.84
N GLN A 263 -11.18 17.86 -31.38
CA GLN A 263 -11.56 17.73 -29.98
C GLN A 263 -10.35 17.59 -29.04
N LEU A 264 -9.34 16.82 -29.43
CA LEU A 264 -8.12 16.66 -28.63
C LEU A 264 -7.29 17.96 -28.57
N ALA A 265 -7.29 18.74 -29.64
CA ALA A 265 -6.61 20.03 -29.66
C ALA A 265 -7.24 21.05 -28.70
N GLU A 266 -8.57 20.98 -28.43
CA GLU A 266 -9.24 21.76 -27.39
C GLU A 266 -8.71 21.45 -25.97
N HIS A 267 -8.13 20.26 -25.79
CA HIS A 267 -7.51 19.81 -24.54
C HIS A 267 -5.97 19.86 -24.55
N GLU A 268 -5.39 20.73 -25.39
CA GLU A 268 -3.93 20.96 -25.51
C GLU A 268 -3.14 19.78 -26.08
N LEU A 269 -3.81 18.79 -26.70
CA LEU A 269 -3.17 17.71 -27.44
C LEU A 269 -3.19 18.05 -28.94
N ILE A 270 -2.25 18.87 -29.38
CA ILE A 270 -2.18 19.34 -30.76
C ILE A 270 -1.35 18.32 -31.58
N PRO A 271 -1.91 17.80 -32.69
CA PRO A 271 -1.19 16.86 -33.55
C PRO A 271 0.05 17.50 -34.16
N GLU A 272 1.07 16.67 -34.46
CA GLU A 272 2.30 17.13 -35.14
C GLU A 272 2.01 17.78 -36.50
N GLU A 273 1.03 17.28 -37.25
CA GLU A 273 0.58 17.83 -38.52
C GLU A 273 0.15 19.30 -38.44
N TRP A 274 -0.32 19.76 -37.26
CA TRP A 274 -0.75 21.13 -37.00
C TRP A 274 0.30 21.94 -36.23
N GLY A 275 1.54 21.43 -36.13
CA GLY A 275 2.65 22.08 -35.42
C GLY A 275 2.69 21.82 -33.92
N GLY A 276 1.97 20.83 -33.42
CA GLY A 276 2.04 20.38 -32.03
C GLY A 276 3.12 19.34 -31.78
N THR A 277 3.06 18.71 -30.61
CA THR A 277 4.02 17.71 -30.15
C THR A 277 3.40 16.32 -29.92
N THR A 278 2.08 16.19 -30.14
CA THR A 278 1.38 14.93 -29.84
C THR A 278 1.31 14.04 -31.08
N ILE A 279 1.86 12.85 -30.97
CA ILE A 279 1.79 11.83 -32.02
C ILE A 279 0.41 11.19 -32.03
N MET A 280 -0.26 11.19 -33.19
CA MET A 280 -1.58 10.60 -33.37
C MET A 280 -1.55 9.57 -34.48
N VAL A 281 -1.85 8.30 -34.17
CA VAL A 281 -1.78 7.18 -35.09
C VAL A 281 -3.18 6.62 -35.33
N PRO A 282 -3.67 6.58 -36.59
CA PRO A 282 -4.92 5.90 -36.93
C PRO A 282 -4.71 4.38 -36.89
N VAL A 283 -5.57 3.67 -36.16
CA VAL A 283 -5.48 2.21 -36.00
C VAL A 283 -6.83 1.51 -36.17
N SER A 284 -6.80 0.26 -36.54
CA SER A 284 -7.96 -0.63 -36.44
C SER A 284 -7.55 -1.92 -35.74
N ALA A 285 -7.92 -2.03 -34.47
CA ALA A 285 -7.67 -3.24 -33.69
C ALA A 285 -8.32 -4.48 -34.32
N LYS A 286 -9.52 -4.33 -34.92
CA LYS A 286 -10.27 -5.40 -35.58
C LYS A 286 -9.60 -5.91 -36.84
N LYS A 287 -9.14 -5.02 -37.72
CA LYS A 287 -8.44 -5.37 -38.96
C LYS A 287 -6.94 -5.57 -38.77
N LYS A 288 -6.39 -5.20 -37.60
CA LYS A 288 -4.96 -5.21 -37.27
C LYS A 288 -4.13 -4.27 -38.15
N GLU A 289 -4.72 -3.16 -38.59
CA GLU A 289 -4.08 -2.11 -39.39
C GLU A 289 -3.51 -1.01 -38.48
N GLY A 290 -2.37 -0.42 -38.82
CA GLY A 290 -1.72 0.68 -38.07
C GLY A 290 -1.07 0.30 -36.74
N ILE A 291 -1.11 -0.99 -36.34
CA ILE A 291 -0.58 -1.42 -35.04
C ILE A 291 0.96 -1.33 -35.01
N ASN A 292 1.62 -1.74 -36.08
CA ASN A 292 3.08 -1.67 -36.16
C ASN A 292 3.56 -0.20 -36.13
N ASP A 293 2.85 0.68 -36.83
CA ASP A 293 3.16 2.11 -36.86
C ASP A 293 3.04 2.71 -35.44
N LEU A 294 1.99 2.32 -34.68
CA LEU A 294 1.82 2.71 -33.28
C LEU A 294 3.00 2.23 -32.42
N LEU A 295 3.43 0.99 -32.56
CA LEU A 295 4.55 0.44 -31.80
C LEU A 295 5.89 1.13 -32.15
N GLU A 296 6.10 1.48 -33.42
CA GLU A 296 7.28 2.23 -33.87
C GLU A 296 7.28 3.65 -33.30
N MET A 297 6.13 4.33 -33.28
CA MET A 297 6.02 5.67 -32.67
C MET A 297 6.26 5.62 -31.15
N ILE A 298 5.80 4.59 -30.45
CA ILE A 298 6.10 4.39 -29.03
C ILE A 298 7.61 4.23 -28.80
N LEU A 299 8.30 3.44 -29.64
CA LEU A 299 9.74 3.26 -29.54
C LEU A 299 10.50 4.56 -29.85
N LEU A 300 10.04 5.35 -30.81
CA LEU A 300 10.62 6.65 -31.12
C LEU A 300 10.52 7.63 -29.93
N VAL A 301 9.34 7.71 -29.28
CA VAL A 301 9.16 8.54 -28.09
C VAL A 301 10.06 8.05 -26.95
N ALA A 302 10.19 6.73 -26.77
CA ALA A 302 11.06 6.14 -25.75
C ALA A 302 12.55 6.45 -25.99
N GLU A 303 12.98 6.48 -27.26
CA GLU A 303 14.37 6.83 -27.63
C GLU A 303 14.67 8.29 -27.31
N VAL A 304 13.74 9.20 -27.62
CA VAL A 304 13.87 10.62 -27.27
C VAL A 304 13.98 10.85 -25.76
N GLN A 305 13.31 10.03 -24.96
CA GLN A 305 13.37 10.11 -23.49
C GLN A 305 14.64 9.52 -22.87
N GLU A 306 15.46 8.80 -23.64
CA GLU A 306 16.69 8.14 -23.14
C GLU A 306 16.48 7.34 -21.86
N LEU A 307 15.48 6.44 -21.82
CA LEU A 307 15.13 5.65 -20.63
C LEU A 307 16.27 4.74 -20.20
N LYS A 308 16.89 5.03 -19.06
CA LYS A 308 18.06 4.32 -18.54
C LYS A 308 17.75 3.71 -17.17
N ALA A 309 18.38 2.57 -16.87
CA ALA A 309 18.36 1.94 -15.55
C ALA A 309 19.66 1.18 -15.29
N ASN A 310 19.99 0.99 -14.02
CA ASN A 310 21.15 0.20 -13.62
C ASN A 310 20.70 -1.23 -13.25
N ALA A 311 21.01 -2.20 -14.11
CA ALA A 311 20.66 -3.60 -13.87
C ALA A 311 21.52 -4.29 -12.78
N ASN A 312 22.69 -3.72 -12.43
CA ASN A 312 23.68 -4.35 -11.53
C ASN A 312 23.55 -3.93 -10.06
N ARG A 313 22.37 -3.52 -9.63
CA ARG A 313 22.07 -3.17 -8.24
C ARG A 313 20.92 -4.00 -7.68
N GLU A 314 20.66 -3.85 -6.40
CA GLU A 314 19.49 -4.40 -5.73
C GLU A 314 18.19 -3.88 -6.38
N ALA A 315 17.22 -4.78 -6.52
CA ALA A 315 16.01 -4.46 -7.23
C ALA A 315 15.17 -3.42 -6.50
N ARG A 316 14.67 -2.45 -7.27
CA ARG A 316 13.59 -1.55 -6.90
C ARG A 316 12.48 -1.63 -7.93
N GLY A 317 11.26 -1.50 -7.47
CA GLY A 317 10.10 -1.56 -8.33
C GLY A 317 8.84 -1.10 -7.61
N VAL A 318 7.71 -1.26 -8.27
CA VAL A 318 6.41 -0.88 -7.71
C VAL A 318 5.45 -2.05 -7.82
N VAL A 319 4.60 -2.22 -6.80
CA VAL A 319 3.52 -3.19 -6.79
C VAL A 319 2.39 -2.67 -7.68
N ILE A 320 2.14 -3.36 -8.78
CA ILE A 320 1.05 -3.04 -9.70
C ILE A 320 -0.28 -3.47 -9.08
N GLU A 321 -0.31 -4.72 -8.60
CA GLU A 321 -1.49 -5.36 -8.05
C GLU A 321 -1.11 -6.46 -7.06
N ALA A 322 -1.95 -6.72 -6.07
CA ALA A 322 -1.74 -7.78 -5.10
C ALA A 322 -3.02 -8.58 -4.83
N ARG A 323 -2.86 -9.88 -4.60
CA ARG A 323 -3.97 -10.80 -4.34
C ARG A 323 -3.59 -11.89 -3.34
N LEU A 324 -4.60 -12.48 -2.72
CA LEU A 324 -4.44 -13.63 -1.84
C LEU A 324 -4.93 -14.90 -2.54
N ASP A 325 -3.99 -15.76 -2.92
CA ASP A 325 -4.29 -17.06 -3.54
C ASP A 325 -4.40 -18.15 -2.45
N LYS A 326 -5.46 -18.97 -2.51
CA LYS A 326 -5.72 -20.04 -1.52
C LYS A 326 -4.60 -21.08 -1.38
N GLY A 327 -3.86 -21.31 -2.47
CA GLY A 327 -2.80 -22.34 -2.50
C GLY A 327 -1.39 -21.78 -2.40
N ARG A 328 -1.19 -20.56 -2.89
CA ARG A 328 0.12 -19.92 -3.02
C ARG A 328 0.39 -18.87 -1.94
N GLY A 329 -0.67 -18.43 -1.21
CA GLY A 329 -0.61 -17.33 -0.25
C GLY A 329 -0.61 -15.96 -0.93
N PRO A 330 0.00 -14.93 -0.31
CA PRO A 330 0.12 -13.61 -0.91
C PRO A 330 0.91 -13.65 -2.21
N VAL A 331 0.35 -13.07 -3.26
CA VAL A 331 0.94 -12.91 -4.60
C VAL A 331 0.89 -11.45 -4.97
N ALA A 332 2.03 -10.87 -5.34
CA ALA A 332 2.13 -9.50 -5.81
C ALA A 332 2.63 -9.47 -7.25
N SER A 333 1.93 -8.76 -8.12
CA SER A 333 2.39 -8.40 -9.46
C SER A 333 3.22 -7.13 -9.36
N VAL A 334 4.49 -7.20 -9.70
CA VAL A 334 5.46 -6.13 -9.52
C VAL A 334 6.10 -5.78 -10.85
N LEU A 335 6.31 -4.49 -11.07
CA LEU A 335 7.17 -3.97 -12.13
C LEU A 335 8.52 -3.60 -11.53
N VAL A 336 9.58 -4.27 -11.97
CA VAL A 336 10.94 -3.90 -11.60
C VAL A 336 11.32 -2.65 -12.38
N GLN A 337 11.66 -1.56 -11.72
CA GLN A 337 12.05 -0.30 -12.36
C GLN A 337 13.57 -0.17 -12.48
N ASN A 338 14.29 -0.58 -11.45
CA ASN A 338 15.73 -0.49 -11.38
C ASN A 338 16.30 -1.74 -10.68
N GLY A 339 17.55 -2.11 -10.99
CA GLY A 339 18.18 -3.29 -10.42
C GLY A 339 17.70 -4.61 -11.02
N THR A 340 18.15 -5.71 -10.43
CA THR A 340 17.74 -7.06 -10.83
C THR A 340 17.29 -7.84 -9.62
N LEU A 341 16.06 -8.35 -9.65
CA LEU A 341 15.48 -9.19 -8.60
C LEU A 341 15.82 -10.66 -8.84
N HIS A 342 16.27 -11.34 -7.80
CA HIS A 342 16.60 -12.77 -7.85
C HIS A 342 15.71 -13.60 -6.93
N ILE A 343 15.59 -14.89 -7.25
CA ILE A 343 14.98 -15.84 -6.31
C ILE A 343 15.87 -15.96 -5.09
N GLY A 344 15.30 -15.75 -3.91
CA GLY A 344 16.02 -15.80 -2.64
C GLY A 344 16.30 -14.45 -2.02
N ASP A 345 16.14 -13.35 -2.76
CA ASP A 345 16.26 -12.00 -2.22
C ASP A 345 15.19 -11.76 -1.16
N PHE A 346 15.54 -10.95 -0.17
CA PHE A 346 14.59 -10.47 0.82
C PHE A 346 14.04 -9.13 0.36
N ILE A 347 12.74 -9.02 0.28
CA ILE A 347 12.04 -7.84 -0.25
C ILE A 347 11.11 -7.24 0.79
N ILE A 348 10.93 -5.93 0.68
CA ILE A 348 9.89 -5.17 1.37
C ILE A 348 9.01 -4.50 0.33
N ALA A 349 7.71 -4.51 0.55
CA ALA A 349 6.72 -3.79 -0.22
C ALA A 349 5.69 -3.19 0.74
N GLY A 350 5.71 -1.86 0.89
CA GLY A 350 4.91 -1.17 1.91
C GLY A 350 5.19 -1.70 3.32
N THR A 351 4.18 -2.31 3.94
CA THR A 351 4.25 -2.96 5.26
C THR A 351 4.56 -4.46 5.16
N ALA A 352 4.42 -5.06 3.97
CA ALA A 352 4.67 -6.48 3.74
C ALA A 352 6.14 -6.74 3.45
N CYS A 353 6.74 -7.73 4.10
CA CYS A 353 8.10 -8.17 3.81
C CYS A 353 8.16 -9.69 3.64
N GLY A 354 9.17 -10.18 2.94
CA GLY A 354 9.33 -11.61 2.75
C GLY A 354 10.48 -11.99 1.83
N LYS A 355 10.74 -13.30 1.76
CA LYS A 355 11.76 -13.84 0.87
C LYS A 355 11.13 -14.33 -0.42
N VAL A 356 11.66 -13.90 -1.55
CA VAL A 356 11.22 -14.32 -2.89
C VAL A 356 11.41 -15.84 -3.03
N ARG A 357 10.30 -16.57 -3.04
CA ARG A 357 10.30 -18.04 -3.22
C ARG A 357 10.25 -18.44 -4.68
N ALA A 358 9.49 -17.72 -5.47
CA ALA A 358 9.37 -17.92 -6.90
C ALA A 358 8.92 -16.63 -7.57
N MET A 359 9.34 -16.45 -8.81
CA MET A 359 8.87 -15.40 -9.72
C MET A 359 8.28 -16.05 -10.97
N ILE A 360 7.20 -15.49 -11.46
CA ILE A 360 6.48 -15.96 -12.65
C ILE A 360 6.37 -14.78 -13.61
N ASN A 361 6.70 -14.98 -14.87
CA ASN A 361 6.56 -13.95 -15.91
C ASN A 361 5.10 -13.85 -16.42
N ASP A 362 4.87 -12.91 -17.33
CA ASP A 362 3.60 -12.68 -18.02
C ASP A 362 3.07 -13.88 -18.85
N ARG A 363 3.94 -14.86 -19.16
CA ARG A 363 3.59 -16.10 -19.85
C ARG A 363 3.29 -17.27 -18.92
N GLY A 364 3.36 -17.06 -17.59
CA GLY A 364 3.15 -18.13 -16.60
C GLY A 364 4.39 -19.00 -16.35
N GLU A 365 5.56 -18.64 -16.90
CA GLU A 365 6.81 -19.39 -16.73
C GLU A 365 7.57 -18.92 -15.50
N LYS A 366 8.21 -19.85 -14.80
CA LYS A 366 9.07 -19.53 -13.65
C LYS A 366 10.38 -18.94 -14.13
N VAL A 367 10.71 -17.76 -13.65
CA VAL A 367 11.96 -17.05 -13.95
C VAL A 367 12.85 -16.96 -12.71
N LYS A 368 14.18 -17.04 -12.91
CA LYS A 368 15.15 -16.96 -11.81
C LYS A 368 15.58 -15.54 -11.49
N LYS A 369 15.48 -14.65 -12.46
CA LYS A 369 15.86 -13.24 -12.35
C LYS A 369 14.90 -12.36 -13.15
N ALA A 370 14.63 -11.17 -12.64
CA ALA A 370 13.85 -10.14 -13.29
C ALA A 370 14.66 -8.83 -13.32
N GLY A 371 15.00 -8.36 -14.51
CA GLY A 371 15.72 -7.10 -14.72
C GLY A 371 14.78 -5.90 -14.86
N PRO A 372 15.34 -4.70 -15.15
CA PRO A 372 14.56 -3.48 -15.31
C PRO A 372 13.45 -3.59 -16.36
N SER A 373 12.35 -2.92 -16.11
CA SER A 373 11.10 -2.93 -16.89
C SER A 373 10.48 -4.32 -17.08
N MET A 374 10.80 -5.31 -16.23
CA MET A 374 10.20 -6.64 -16.34
C MET A 374 9.05 -6.79 -15.34
N PRO A 375 7.81 -7.05 -15.81
CA PRO A 375 6.71 -7.40 -14.93
C PRO A 375 6.84 -8.84 -14.46
N VAL A 376 6.67 -9.09 -13.15
CA VAL A 376 6.72 -10.43 -12.56
C VAL A 376 5.73 -10.58 -11.42
N GLU A 377 5.10 -11.74 -11.34
CA GLU A 377 4.37 -12.16 -10.15
C GLU A 377 5.36 -12.74 -9.12
N ILE A 378 5.34 -12.21 -7.91
CA ILE A 378 6.22 -12.63 -6.81
C ILE A 378 5.44 -13.44 -5.79
N LEU A 379 6.04 -14.53 -5.34
CA LEU A 379 5.54 -15.38 -4.28
C LEU A 379 6.53 -15.39 -3.11
N GLY A 380 6.02 -15.27 -1.88
CA GLY A 380 6.85 -15.39 -0.69
C GLY A 380 6.78 -14.22 0.29
N LEU A 381 5.96 -13.22 0.01
CA LEU A 381 5.59 -12.19 0.97
C LEU A 381 4.84 -12.78 2.16
N ALA A 382 4.98 -12.18 3.33
CA ALA A 382 4.27 -12.59 4.54
C ALA A 382 2.81 -12.14 4.55
N ASP A 383 2.53 -10.99 3.94
CA ASP A 383 1.20 -10.39 3.83
C ASP A 383 0.98 -9.83 2.43
N VAL A 384 -0.24 -9.40 2.13
CA VAL A 384 -0.60 -8.79 0.85
C VAL A 384 -0.24 -7.30 0.91
N PRO A 385 0.69 -6.82 0.05
CA PRO A 385 1.03 -5.40 0.01
C PRO A 385 -0.10 -4.57 -0.60
N GLU A 386 -0.05 -3.27 -0.38
CA GLU A 386 -0.95 -2.35 -1.06
C GLU A 386 -0.49 -2.15 -2.51
N ALA A 387 -1.45 -1.96 -3.41
CA ALA A 387 -1.14 -1.66 -4.80
C ALA A 387 -0.61 -0.22 -4.89
N GLY A 388 0.52 -0.03 -5.58
CA GLY A 388 1.27 1.24 -5.62
C GLY A 388 2.42 1.32 -4.63
N ASP A 389 2.55 0.35 -3.71
CA ASP A 389 3.67 0.30 -2.79
C ASP A 389 5.00 0.17 -3.52
N GLU A 390 6.01 0.91 -3.05
CA GLU A 390 7.37 0.74 -3.50
C GLU A 390 7.95 -0.57 -2.98
N LEU A 391 8.52 -1.36 -3.90
CA LEU A 391 9.23 -2.58 -3.60
C LEU A 391 10.73 -2.34 -3.63
N ALA A 392 11.44 -2.81 -2.61
CA ALA A 392 12.91 -2.82 -2.59
C ALA A 392 13.44 -4.17 -2.11
N ALA A 393 14.52 -4.62 -2.73
CA ALA A 393 15.32 -5.72 -2.23
C ALA A 393 16.31 -5.15 -1.21
N LEU A 394 16.34 -5.69 0.01
CA LEU A 394 17.15 -5.22 1.12
C LEU A 394 17.63 -6.41 1.97
N ASP A 395 18.58 -6.13 2.86
CA ASP A 395 18.95 -7.11 3.88
C ASP A 395 17.77 -7.46 4.80
N GLU A 396 17.64 -8.73 5.16
CA GLU A 396 16.53 -9.26 5.97
C GLU A 396 16.29 -8.46 7.27
N LYS A 397 17.37 -8.08 7.97
CA LYS A 397 17.27 -7.35 9.24
C LYS A 397 16.71 -5.94 9.03
N LEU A 398 17.23 -5.25 8.01
CA LEU A 398 16.81 -3.88 7.68
C LEU A 398 15.35 -3.87 7.20
N ALA A 399 14.99 -4.77 6.29
CA ALA A 399 13.63 -4.88 5.77
C ALA A 399 12.59 -5.15 6.88
N LYS A 400 12.90 -6.05 7.84
CA LYS A 400 12.01 -6.31 8.99
C LYS A 400 11.86 -5.09 9.88
N THR A 401 12.94 -4.37 10.19
CA THR A 401 12.90 -3.16 11.02
C THR A 401 12.05 -2.07 10.38
N ILE A 402 12.19 -1.86 9.06
CA ILE A 402 11.38 -0.89 8.31
C ILE A 402 9.91 -1.31 8.33
N ALA A 403 9.60 -2.58 8.05
CA ALA A 403 8.23 -3.10 8.04
C ALA A 403 7.55 -2.93 9.42
N GLU A 404 8.24 -3.29 10.51
CA GLU A 404 7.73 -3.14 11.88
C GLU A 404 7.42 -1.68 12.22
N LYS A 405 8.31 -0.75 11.86
CA LYS A 405 8.09 0.69 12.09
C LYS A 405 6.95 1.25 11.24
N ARG A 406 6.81 0.82 9.98
CA ARG A 406 5.70 1.23 9.14
C ARG A 406 4.37 0.73 9.70
N ILE A 407 4.30 -0.52 10.15
CA ILE A 407 3.12 -1.09 10.81
C ILE A 407 2.78 -0.31 12.10
N GLU A 408 3.79 0.02 12.91
CA GLU A 408 3.59 0.81 14.14
C GLU A 408 3.07 2.22 13.82
N LYS A 409 3.64 2.89 12.82
CA LYS A 409 3.19 4.21 12.35
C LYS A 409 1.73 4.16 11.88
N GLN A 410 1.40 3.20 11.02
CA GLN A 410 0.02 3.01 10.52
C GLN A 410 -0.97 2.72 11.66
N ARG A 411 -0.58 1.87 12.62
CA ARG A 411 -1.41 1.60 13.80
C ARG A 411 -1.64 2.84 14.67
N ASN A 412 -0.59 3.66 14.87
CA ASN A 412 -0.68 4.90 15.64
C ASN A 412 -1.58 5.93 14.94
N GLU A 413 -1.50 6.05 13.61
CA GLU A 413 -2.37 6.91 12.81
C GLU A 413 -3.83 6.47 12.89
N LEU A 414 -4.10 5.16 12.77
CA LEU A 414 -5.45 4.60 12.94
C LEU A 414 -6.01 4.83 14.35
N MET A 415 -5.16 4.78 15.38
CA MET A 415 -5.59 5.09 16.75
C MET A 415 -5.86 6.59 16.96
N ARG A 416 -5.12 7.46 16.27
CA ARG A 416 -5.34 8.91 16.31
C ARG A 416 -6.62 9.30 15.58
N SER A 417 -6.88 8.72 14.41
CA SER A 417 -8.10 8.98 13.62
C SER A 417 -9.38 8.49 14.28
N LYS A 418 -9.29 7.45 15.13
CA LYS A 418 -10.43 6.91 15.91
C LYS A 418 -10.70 7.65 17.21
N LYS A 419 -9.89 8.65 17.60
CA LYS A 419 -10.22 9.51 18.74
C LYS A 419 -11.32 10.48 18.32
N VAL A 420 -12.56 10.06 18.50
CA VAL A 420 -13.74 10.90 18.31
C VAL A 420 -13.59 12.11 19.24
N SER A 421 -13.54 13.31 18.67
CA SER A 421 -13.59 14.55 19.45
C SER A 421 -14.96 14.67 20.14
N LEU A 422 -15.00 15.29 21.32
CA LEU A 422 -16.28 15.61 21.97
C LEU A 422 -17.18 16.46 21.06
N ASP A 423 -16.57 17.30 20.21
CA ASP A 423 -17.30 18.12 19.23
C ASP A 423 -17.94 17.26 18.13
N ASP A 424 -17.27 16.18 17.68
CA ASP A 424 -17.82 15.23 16.72
C ASP A 424 -19.00 14.45 17.30
N LEU A 425 -18.95 14.10 18.60
CA LEU A 425 -20.04 13.47 19.32
C LEU A 425 -21.26 14.42 19.44
N PHE A 426 -21.03 15.72 19.70
CA PHE A 426 -22.10 16.72 19.71
C PHE A 426 -22.71 16.94 18.32
N ASN A 427 -21.92 16.91 17.26
CA ASN A 427 -22.40 17.00 15.89
C ASN A 427 -23.23 15.77 15.51
N GLN A 428 -22.78 14.55 15.86
CA GLN A 428 -23.55 13.32 15.65
C GLN A 428 -24.90 13.31 16.40
N ILE A 429 -24.94 13.86 17.61
CA ILE A 429 -26.19 13.97 18.39
C ILE A 429 -27.14 15.00 17.76
N ASN A 430 -26.61 16.05 17.15
CA ASN A 430 -27.41 17.09 16.51
C ASN A 430 -27.89 16.72 15.10
N GLU A 431 -27.23 15.81 14.39
CA GLU A 431 -27.58 15.33 13.04
C GLU A 431 -28.78 14.36 13.02
N GLY A 432 -29.26 13.89 14.18
CA GLY A 432 -30.40 12.98 14.29
C GLY A 432 -30.08 11.53 13.96
N ASP A 433 -31.08 10.64 13.98
CA ASP A 433 -30.96 9.21 13.66
C ASP A 433 -30.70 8.98 12.15
N ILE A 434 -29.48 9.23 11.69
CA ILE A 434 -29.06 8.81 10.35
C ILE A 434 -28.90 7.30 10.38
N LYS A 435 -29.63 6.60 9.51
CA LYS A 435 -29.52 5.14 9.38
C LYS A 435 -28.16 4.82 8.76
N GLU A 436 -27.32 4.10 9.48
CA GLU A 436 -26.04 3.61 8.97
C GLU A 436 -26.21 2.23 8.32
N LEU A 437 -25.72 2.09 7.09
CA LEU A 437 -25.58 0.82 6.40
C LEU A 437 -24.14 0.35 6.50
N ASN A 438 -23.89 -0.59 7.39
CA ASN A 438 -22.58 -1.19 7.59
C ASN A 438 -22.29 -2.24 6.51
N ILE A 439 -21.14 -2.14 5.86
CA ILE A 439 -20.75 -3.04 4.77
C ILE A 439 -19.36 -3.62 5.05
N LEU A 440 -19.21 -4.92 4.79
CA LEU A 440 -17.93 -5.62 4.73
C LEU A 440 -17.64 -5.99 3.27
N ILE A 441 -16.46 -5.61 2.76
CA ILE A 441 -16.09 -5.81 1.36
C ILE A 441 -14.98 -6.84 1.24
N LYS A 442 -15.18 -7.83 0.36
CA LYS A 442 -14.15 -8.78 -0.04
C LYS A 442 -14.06 -8.82 -1.57
N ALA A 443 -12.84 -8.69 -2.09
CA ALA A 443 -12.59 -8.79 -3.53
C ALA A 443 -11.39 -9.71 -3.82
N ASP A 444 -11.18 -10.00 -5.09
CA ASP A 444 -10.11 -10.88 -5.56
C ASP A 444 -8.73 -10.21 -5.54
N VAL A 445 -8.68 -8.90 -5.83
CA VAL A 445 -7.46 -8.09 -5.85
C VAL A 445 -7.64 -6.79 -5.07
N GLN A 446 -6.52 -6.22 -4.62
CA GLN A 446 -6.50 -5.00 -3.81
C GLN A 446 -7.14 -3.80 -4.53
N GLY A 447 -6.85 -3.61 -5.81
CA GLY A 447 -7.42 -2.51 -6.57
C GLY A 447 -8.95 -2.62 -6.75
N SER A 448 -9.52 -3.84 -6.82
CA SER A 448 -10.98 -4.04 -6.82
C SER A 448 -11.60 -3.65 -5.47
N VAL A 449 -10.91 -3.93 -4.35
CA VAL A 449 -11.35 -3.49 -3.00
C VAL A 449 -11.41 -1.96 -2.94
N GLU A 450 -10.36 -1.28 -3.40
CA GLU A 450 -10.29 0.18 -3.44
C GLU A 450 -11.41 0.79 -4.30
N ALA A 451 -11.64 0.23 -5.49
CA ALA A 451 -12.66 0.71 -6.43
C ALA A 451 -14.07 0.60 -5.85
N VAL A 452 -14.41 -0.58 -5.31
CA VAL A 452 -15.73 -0.81 -4.70
C VAL A 452 -15.92 0.07 -3.47
N SER A 453 -14.88 0.19 -2.62
CA SER A 453 -14.92 1.05 -1.44
C SER A 453 -15.15 2.52 -1.79
N SER A 454 -14.39 3.05 -2.75
CA SER A 454 -14.53 4.43 -3.21
C SER A 454 -15.89 4.71 -3.84
N SER A 455 -16.41 3.78 -4.64
CA SER A 455 -17.74 3.92 -5.26
C SER A 455 -18.86 3.93 -4.21
N LEU A 456 -18.79 3.07 -3.20
CA LEU A 456 -19.78 3.01 -2.12
C LEU A 456 -19.73 4.24 -1.22
N LEU A 457 -18.52 4.70 -0.85
CA LEU A 457 -18.34 5.94 -0.08
C LEU A 457 -18.76 7.18 -0.88
N GLY A 458 -18.62 7.14 -2.21
CA GLY A 458 -19.08 8.19 -3.12
C GLY A 458 -20.60 8.43 -3.04
N LEU A 459 -21.40 7.41 -2.70
CA LEU A 459 -22.86 7.54 -2.53
C LEU A 459 -23.24 8.45 -1.36
N ASN A 460 -22.37 8.56 -0.36
CA ASN A 460 -22.60 9.44 0.81
C ASN A 460 -22.58 10.94 0.45
N LYS A 461 -22.09 11.32 -0.74
CA LYS A 461 -22.07 12.73 -1.19
C LYS A 461 -23.44 13.26 -1.61
N ASN A 462 -24.35 12.38 -1.95
CA ASN A 462 -25.72 12.72 -2.30
C ASN A 462 -26.54 12.60 -1.01
N GLU A 463 -26.91 13.72 -0.38
CA GLU A 463 -27.72 13.83 0.86
C GLU A 463 -28.75 12.69 0.99
N SER A 464 -28.29 11.49 1.29
CA SER A 464 -29.12 10.31 1.41
C SER A 464 -29.49 10.11 2.88
N GLU A 465 -30.73 9.71 3.15
CA GLU A 465 -31.22 9.36 4.51
C GLU A 465 -30.43 8.19 5.13
N VAL A 466 -29.56 7.52 4.34
CA VAL A 466 -28.78 6.38 4.76
C VAL A 466 -27.30 6.63 4.46
N ARG A 467 -26.45 6.54 5.47
CA ARG A 467 -24.99 6.65 5.35
C ARG A 467 -24.35 5.28 5.22
N VAL A 468 -23.55 5.09 4.18
CA VAL A 468 -22.76 3.86 3.98
C VAL A 468 -21.49 3.94 4.83
N SER A 469 -21.24 2.91 5.65
CA SER A 469 -20.04 2.77 6.48
C SER A 469 -19.33 1.45 6.14
N ILE A 470 -18.03 1.50 5.84
CA ILE A 470 -17.23 0.31 5.56
C ILE A 470 -16.57 -0.15 6.85
N VAL A 471 -17.05 -1.25 7.43
CA VAL A 471 -16.54 -1.82 8.67
C VAL A 471 -15.18 -2.48 8.45
N HIS A 472 -15.07 -3.25 7.36
CA HIS A 472 -13.84 -3.94 6.99
C HIS A 472 -13.79 -4.16 5.47
N SER A 473 -12.59 -4.07 4.93
CA SER A 473 -12.32 -4.38 3.54
C SER A 473 -11.07 -5.25 3.44
N GLY A 474 -11.03 -6.17 2.47
CA GLY A 474 -9.87 -7.02 2.31
C GLY A 474 -9.93 -7.92 1.08
N VAL A 475 -8.77 -8.50 0.76
CA VAL A 475 -8.57 -9.35 -0.40
C VAL A 475 -8.77 -10.82 -0.04
N GLY A 476 -9.32 -11.59 -0.96
CA GLY A 476 -9.51 -13.04 -0.85
C GLY A 476 -10.95 -13.46 -0.64
N ALA A 477 -11.16 -14.76 -0.41
CA ALA A 477 -12.48 -15.33 -0.20
C ALA A 477 -13.07 -14.88 1.16
N VAL A 478 -14.40 -14.85 1.24
CA VAL A 478 -15.09 -14.60 2.52
C VAL A 478 -14.87 -15.80 3.45
N THR A 479 -14.33 -15.53 4.65
CA THR A 479 -14.00 -16.51 5.69
C THR A 479 -15.03 -16.51 6.83
N GLU A 480 -14.95 -17.51 7.72
CA GLU A 480 -15.80 -17.56 8.93
C GLU A 480 -15.61 -16.32 9.82
N SER A 481 -14.36 -15.82 9.93
CA SER A 481 -14.05 -14.62 10.72
C SER A 481 -14.74 -13.37 10.16
N ASP A 482 -14.84 -13.26 8.83
CA ASP A 482 -15.54 -12.15 8.17
C ASP A 482 -17.05 -12.19 8.47
N VAL A 483 -17.65 -13.38 8.49
CA VAL A 483 -19.06 -13.58 8.84
C VAL A 483 -19.31 -13.22 10.30
N MET A 484 -18.42 -13.64 11.22
CA MET A 484 -18.53 -13.29 12.63
C MET A 484 -18.39 -11.78 12.86
N LEU A 485 -17.48 -11.12 12.12
CA LEU A 485 -17.34 -9.66 12.20
C LEU A 485 -18.59 -8.94 11.67
N ALA A 486 -19.14 -9.44 10.55
CA ALA A 486 -20.38 -8.90 9.99
C ALA A 486 -21.57 -9.07 10.95
N SER A 487 -21.67 -10.22 11.64
CA SER A 487 -22.68 -10.46 12.68
C SER A 487 -22.54 -9.45 13.84
N ALA A 488 -21.31 -9.26 14.33
CA ALA A 488 -21.05 -8.34 15.45
C ALA A 488 -21.32 -6.87 15.09
N ALA A 489 -21.10 -6.48 13.83
CA ALA A 489 -21.29 -5.12 13.35
C ALA A 489 -22.64 -4.87 12.68
N ASN A 490 -23.52 -5.87 12.63
CA ASN A 490 -24.77 -5.87 11.86
C ASN A 490 -24.54 -5.38 10.41
N ALA A 491 -23.54 -5.95 9.75
CA ALA A 491 -23.06 -5.56 8.44
C ALA A 491 -23.45 -6.55 7.36
N LEU A 492 -23.69 -6.04 6.17
CA LEU A 492 -23.90 -6.78 4.93
C LEU A 492 -22.54 -7.13 4.29
N ILE A 493 -22.38 -8.32 3.73
CA ILE A 493 -21.15 -8.74 3.07
C ILE A 493 -21.28 -8.59 1.55
N ILE A 494 -20.39 -7.80 0.95
CA ILE A 494 -20.25 -7.69 -0.50
C ILE A 494 -18.98 -8.44 -0.93
N ALA A 495 -19.16 -9.47 -1.75
CA ALA A 495 -18.10 -10.28 -2.32
C ALA A 495 -17.97 -9.99 -3.82
N PHE A 496 -16.92 -9.29 -4.23
CA PHE A 496 -16.66 -8.93 -5.62
C PHE A 496 -15.67 -9.90 -6.26
N ASN A 497 -16.12 -10.60 -7.29
CA ASN A 497 -15.37 -11.63 -8.03
C ASN A 497 -14.81 -12.78 -7.16
N VAL A 498 -15.24 -12.89 -5.89
CA VAL A 498 -14.85 -13.96 -4.97
C VAL A 498 -16.07 -14.74 -4.49
N ARG A 499 -15.83 -15.95 -4.00
CA ARG A 499 -16.86 -16.80 -3.44
C ARG A 499 -16.60 -17.07 -1.96
N PRO A 500 -17.63 -17.13 -1.13
CA PRO A 500 -17.48 -17.53 0.25
C PRO A 500 -16.99 -18.99 0.37
N ASP A 501 -16.22 -19.26 1.40
CA ASP A 501 -15.82 -20.61 1.76
C ASP A 501 -17.06 -21.43 2.20
N ALA A 502 -16.98 -22.75 2.06
CA ALA A 502 -18.12 -23.63 2.39
C ALA A 502 -18.59 -23.49 3.84
N ASN A 503 -17.64 -23.26 4.77
CA ASN A 503 -17.95 -23.08 6.18
C ASN A 503 -18.52 -21.68 6.46
N ALA A 504 -17.94 -20.64 5.81
CA ALA A 504 -18.43 -19.27 5.89
C ALA A 504 -19.90 -19.18 5.43
N ARG A 505 -20.24 -19.89 4.35
CA ARG A 505 -21.62 -19.91 3.84
C ARG A 505 -22.59 -20.53 4.85
N LYS A 506 -22.23 -21.69 5.44
CA LYS A 506 -23.06 -22.32 6.46
C LYS A 506 -23.24 -21.44 7.71
N LEU A 507 -22.17 -20.75 8.11
CA LEU A 507 -22.23 -19.84 9.24
C LEU A 507 -23.11 -18.64 8.92
N ALA A 508 -23.00 -18.05 7.73
CA ALA A 508 -23.84 -16.95 7.28
C ALA A 508 -25.34 -17.33 7.25
N ASP A 509 -25.67 -18.53 6.78
CA ASP A 509 -27.04 -19.06 6.81
C ASP A 509 -27.56 -19.22 8.27
N THR A 510 -26.68 -19.60 9.23
CA THR A 510 -27.03 -19.75 10.64
C THR A 510 -27.22 -18.39 11.32
N GLU A 511 -26.35 -17.45 11.09
CA GLU A 511 -26.34 -16.09 11.64
C GLU A 511 -27.30 -15.13 10.90
N LYS A 512 -27.92 -15.60 9.79
CA LYS A 512 -28.82 -14.81 8.92
C LYS A 512 -28.15 -13.56 8.36
N ILE A 513 -26.92 -13.70 7.89
CA ILE A 513 -26.17 -12.63 7.27
C ILE A 513 -26.24 -12.79 5.76
N ASP A 514 -26.59 -11.70 5.07
CA ASP A 514 -26.64 -11.68 3.62
C ASP A 514 -25.26 -11.52 3.01
N ILE A 515 -24.87 -12.48 2.14
CA ILE A 515 -23.65 -12.41 1.34
C ILE A 515 -24.06 -12.20 -0.12
N HIS A 516 -23.80 -11.00 -0.63
CA HIS A 516 -24.03 -10.67 -2.03
C HIS A 516 -22.76 -10.85 -2.85
N THR A 517 -22.85 -11.67 -3.89
CA THR A 517 -21.70 -11.95 -4.76
C THR A 517 -21.91 -11.31 -6.12
N TYR A 518 -20.96 -10.45 -6.52
CA TYR A 518 -20.97 -9.75 -7.80
C TYR A 518 -19.73 -10.09 -8.61
N ARG A 519 -19.84 -9.98 -9.95
CA ARG A 519 -18.70 -10.19 -10.86
C ARG A 519 -18.41 -8.95 -11.71
N VAL A 520 -19.38 -8.10 -11.84
CA VAL A 520 -19.28 -6.82 -12.58
C VAL A 520 -19.97 -5.76 -11.73
#